data_884b1564e04fe35673270101e696dfe7
#
_entry.id   884b1564e04fe35673270101e696dfe7
#
_cell.length_a   1.000
_cell.length_b   1.000
_cell.length_c   1.000
_cell.angle_alpha   90.00
_cell.angle_beta   90.00
_cell.angle_gamma   90.00
#
_symmetry.space_group_name_H-M   'P 1'
#
loop_
_entity.id
_entity.type
_entity.pdbx_description
1 polymer ?
#
loop_
_entity_poly.entity_id
_entity_poly.type
_entity_poly.pdbx_seq_one_letter_code
_entity_poly.pdbx_strand_id
1 'polypeptide(L)' 'MTNTIGNQIKLLRKAKGVTQEEMGTTLGISYQAVSKWENNTALPDVQMIPKIAEYFGVTTDELFGYKLN' A
#
# COMPACT_ATOMS: atom_id res chain seq x y z
N MET A 1 -4.87 -11.23 -15.53
CA MET A 1 -4.17 -11.06 -14.28
C MET A 1 -4.58 -9.79 -13.56
N THR A 2 -4.92 -9.92 -12.33
CA THR A 2 -5.46 -8.81 -11.58
C THR A 2 -4.40 -8.20 -10.70
N ASN A 3 -4.28 -6.88 -10.74
CA ASN A 3 -3.50 -6.16 -9.76
C ASN A 3 -4.33 -5.97 -8.53
N THR A 4 -3.92 -6.58 -7.44
CA THR A 4 -4.58 -6.35 -6.16
C THR A 4 -3.95 -5.13 -5.52
N ILE A 5 -4.66 -4.49 -4.59
CA ILE A 5 -4.11 -3.38 -3.84
C ILE A 5 -2.86 -3.82 -3.07
N GLY A 6 -2.87 -5.06 -2.56
CA GLY A 6 -1.71 -5.58 -1.85
C GLY A 6 -0.48 -5.68 -2.73
N ASN A 7 -0.64 -6.16 -3.96
CA ASN A 7 0.46 -6.22 -4.91
C ASN A 7 0.97 -4.82 -5.24
N GLN A 8 0.07 -3.88 -5.40
CA GLN A 8 0.43 -2.50 -5.70
C GLN A 8 1.20 -1.86 -4.55
N ILE A 9 0.74 -2.10 -3.32
CA ILE A 9 1.44 -1.61 -2.12
C ILE A 9 2.86 -2.15 -2.09
N LYS A 10 3.02 -3.44 -2.34
CA LYS A 10 4.35 -4.06 -2.33
C LYS A 10 5.27 -3.45 -3.38
N LEU A 11 4.76 -3.25 -4.60
CA LEU A 11 5.54 -2.62 -5.67
C LEU A 11 5.96 -1.21 -5.31
N LEU A 12 5.01 -0.42 -4.80
CA LEU A 12 5.30 0.97 -4.43
C LEU A 12 6.28 1.05 -3.27
N ARG A 13 6.12 0.15 -2.29
CA ARG A 13 7.01 0.11 -1.14
C ARG A 13 8.44 -0.20 -1.58
N LYS A 14 8.60 -1.20 -2.44
CA LYS A 14 9.93 -1.57 -2.93
C LYS A 14 10.53 -0.47 -3.78
N ALA A 15 9.71 0.19 -4.59
CA ALA A 15 10.19 1.30 -5.41
C ALA A 15 10.64 2.48 -4.53
N LYS A 16 9.98 2.69 -3.40
CA LYS A 16 10.36 3.73 -2.45
C LYS A 16 11.60 3.34 -1.65
N GLY A 17 11.93 2.05 -1.61
CA GLY A 17 13.11 1.57 -0.90
C GLY A 17 12.94 1.49 0.61
N VAL A 18 11.71 1.28 1.08
CA VAL A 18 11.44 1.20 2.52
C VAL A 18 11.01 -0.21 2.91
N THR A 19 11.21 -0.54 4.17
CA THR A 19 10.80 -1.82 4.72
C THR A 19 9.34 -1.76 5.16
N GLN A 20 8.75 -2.93 5.41
CA GLN A 20 7.40 -2.99 5.96
C GLN A 20 7.34 -2.29 7.32
N GLU A 21 8.40 -2.42 8.12
CA GLU A 21 8.47 -1.76 9.42
C GLU A 21 8.49 -0.25 9.28
N GLU A 22 9.30 0.27 8.36
CA GLU A 22 9.39 1.71 8.14
C GLU A 22 8.04 2.27 7.68
N MET A 23 7.39 1.58 6.77
CA MET A 23 6.08 1.99 6.31
C MET A 23 5.07 1.97 7.46
N GLY A 24 5.08 0.88 8.24
CA GLY A 24 4.16 0.75 9.38
C GLY A 24 4.35 1.86 10.39
N THR A 25 5.61 2.16 10.73
CA THR A 25 5.93 3.22 11.70
C THR A 25 5.40 4.56 11.22
N THR A 26 5.63 4.89 9.95
CA THR A 26 5.17 6.17 9.41
C THR A 26 3.65 6.26 9.40
N LEU A 27 2.97 5.18 9.10
CA LEU A 27 1.51 5.16 9.05
C LEU A 27 0.86 4.94 10.42
N GLY A 28 1.66 4.66 11.44
CA GLY A 28 1.13 4.42 12.78
C GLY A 28 0.47 3.06 12.95
N ILE A 29 0.91 2.06 12.18
CA ILE A 29 0.37 0.71 12.25
C ILE A 29 1.52 -0.29 12.38
N SER A 30 1.18 -1.53 12.67
CA SER A 30 2.18 -2.58 12.79
C SER A 30 2.66 -3.05 11.42
N TYR A 31 3.88 -3.58 11.36
CA TYR A 31 4.38 -4.14 10.12
C TYR A 31 3.59 -5.40 9.71
N GLN A 32 2.98 -6.07 10.70
CA GLN A 32 2.13 -7.23 10.39
C GLN A 32 0.93 -6.83 9.53
N ALA A 33 0.38 -5.65 9.77
CA ALA A 33 -0.73 -5.16 8.95
C ALA A 33 -0.27 -4.95 7.50
N VAL A 34 0.89 -4.32 7.32
CA VAL A 34 1.46 -4.11 5.99
C VAL A 34 1.70 -5.46 5.31
N SER A 35 2.26 -6.41 6.06
CA SER A 35 2.54 -7.74 5.53
C SER A 35 1.26 -8.45 5.06
N LYS A 36 0.20 -8.35 5.85
CA LYS A 36 -1.07 -8.97 5.49
C LYS A 36 -1.66 -8.35 4.22
N TRP A 37 -1.53 -7.04 4.07
CA TRP A 37 -1.98 -6.38 2.84
C TRP A 37 -1.20 -6.91 1.63
N GLU A 38 0.12 -7.00 1.77
CA GLU A 38 0.98 -7.43 0.67
C GLU A 38 0.80 -8.90 0.32
N ASN A 39 0.39 -9.70 1.29
CA ASN A 39 0.11 -11.13 1.08
C ASN A 39 -1.33 -11.38 0.65
N ASN A 40 -2.12 -10.33 0.55
CA ASN A 40 -3.54 -10.42 0.16
C ASN A 40 -4.37 -11.22 1.16
N THR A 41 -3.96 -11.25 2.43
CA THR A 41 -4.73 -11.92 3.48
C THR A 41 -5.62 -10.94 4.24
N ALA A 42 -5.43 -9.65 4.04
CA ALA A 42 -6.28 -8.61 4.61
C ALA A 42 -6.25 -7.40 3.69
N LEU A 43 -7.29 -6.60 3.75
CA LEU A 43 -7.36 -5.36 2.99
C LEU A 43 -7.15 -4.19 3.94
N PRO A 44 -6.53 -3.10 3.47
CA PRO A 44 -6.47 -1.89 4.28
C PRO A 44 -7.87 -1.37 4.56
N ASP A 45 -8.05 -0.83 5.76
CA ASP A 45 -9.27 -0.13 6.10
C ASP A 45 -9.47 1.05 5.14
N VAL A 46 -10.72 1.34 4.84
CA VAL A 46 -11.08 2.43 3.92
C VAL A 46 -10.41 3.75 4.32
N GLN A 47 -10.31 4.01 5.63
CA GLN A 47 -9.70 5.25 6.10
C GLN A 47 -8.19 5.29 5.89
N MET A 48 -7.57 4.14 5.72
CA MET A 48 -6.14 4.06 5.44
C MET A 48 -5.80 4.34 3.99
N ILE A 49 -6.75 4.15 3.08
CA ILE A 49 -6.48 4.25 1.64
C ILE A 49 -5.88 5.62 1.27
N PRO A 50 -6.48 6.75 1.67
CA PRO A 50 -5.87 8.05 1.34
C PRO A 50 -4.50 8.24 1.97
N LYS A 51 -4.30 7.71 3.17
CA LYS A 51 -3.02 7.84 3.87
C LYS A 51 -1.92 7.05 3.16
N ILE A 52 -2.25 5.86 2.68
CA ILE A 52 -1.30 5.04 1.93
C ILE A 52 -0.95 5.73 0.61
N ALA A 53 -1.95 6.25 -0.10
CA ALA A 53 -1.73 6.95 -1.35
C ALA A 53 -0.82 8.17 -1.14
N GLU A 54 -1.09 8.94 -0.10
CA GLU A 54 -0.28 10.11 0.22
C GLU A 54 1.16 9.70 0.57
N TYR A 55 1.31 8.62 1.33
CA TYR A 55 2.63 8.11 1.70
C TYR A 55 3.48 7.80 0.48
N PHE A 56 2.87 7.23 -0.54
CA PHE A 56 3.59 6.88 -1.76
C PHE A 56 3.60 8.01 -2.80
N GLY A 57 2.88 9.09 -2.56
CA GLY A 57 2.81 10.19 -3.51
C GLY A 57 2.04 9.84 -4.78
N VAL A 58 1.04 9.01 -4.66
CA VAL A 58 0.21 8.58 -5.81
C VAL A 58 -1.24 8.89 -5.52
N THR A 59 -2.07 8.82 -6.56
CA THR A 59 -3.52 8.97 -6.39
C THR A 59 -4.09 7.66 -5.86
N THR A 60 -5.31 7.71 -5.33
CA THR A 60 -5.98 6.49 -4.90
C THR A 60 -6.24 5.55 -6.08
N ASP A 61 -6.51 6.10 -7.27
CA ASP A 61 -6.67 5.29 -8.47
C ASP A 61 -5.40 4.53 -8.79
N GLU A 62 -4.26 5.21 -8.71
CA GLU A 62 -2.96 4.58 -8.95
C GLU A 62 -2.67 3.52 -7.89
N LEU A 63 -3.07 3.77 -6.66
CA LEU A 63 -2.89 2.80 -5.60
C LEU A 63 -3.66 1.52 -5.89
N PHE A 64 -4.84 1.64 -6.50
CA PHE A 64 -5.63 0.48 -6.89
C PHE A 64 -5.19 -0.13 -8.22
N GLY A 65 -4.20 0.46 -8.86
CA GLY A 65 -3.67 -0.06 -10.11
C GLY A 65 -4.40 0.39 -11.35
N TYR A 66 -5.27 1.38 -11.25
CA TYR A 66 -5.92 1.94 -12.42
C TYR A 66 -5.00 2.93 -13.11
N LYS A 67 -4.99 2.85 -14.42
CA LYS A 67 -4.27 3.82 -15.22
C LYS A 67 -5.27 4.69 -15.94
N LEU A 68 -5.15 5.99 -15.71
CA LEU A 68 -5.95 6.98 -16.43
C LEU A 68 -5.14 7.45 -17.62
N ASN A 69 -5.65 7.22 -18.79
CA ASN A 69 -4.98 7.68 -20.01
C ASN A 69 -5.52 9.04 -20.41
#